data_dd8de2a9d89b11e81ec27ad30201c2bd
#
_entry.id   dd8de2a9d89b11e81ec27ad30201c2bd
#
_cell.length_a   1.000
_cell.length_b   1.000
_cell.length_c   1.000
_cell.angle_alpha   90.00
_cell.angle_beta   90.00
_cell.angle_gamma   90.00
#
_symmetry.space_group_name_H-M   'P 1'
#
loop_
_entity.id
_entity.type
_entity.pdbx_description
1 polymer ?
#
loop_
_entity_poly.entity_id
_entity_poly.type
_entity_poly.pdbx_seq_one_letter_code
_entity_poly.pdbx_strand_id
1 'polypeptide(L)'
;MENLLRTMMDLIACEVCGKTIDKPQYVLTDEQLAALYRLSKSHDLAHIVGDALIKNGLIQNDELKAKFQKQVMLAVYRYEKLQYELTRLKDALNDAAIPFIPLKGSVIRNFYPSPWLRTSCDIDVLVKEQDVDRAMEVLIKHFDGKNITRTHHDISFMTSGQVHMELHHSLIEEGRIGKAEKILEHIWDYAAPTNGSFEYLLQDDMFYYYHLAHMAKHLEGGGCGVRPFLDLWLLNHIEHDEEQRIQLLKAGGLDTFAAVAGELAAYWFDKEPAGETALNLEKYLIHAGVYGSNENHAAVKQVQKYNKISYILMRIWMPYRDLKLMYPQLERYPVLQPVYEFRRWCKLLNPSMFKRKTKELRTVSGLSDATIDRTGKLMRALGLFSE
;
A
#
# COMPACT_ATOMS: atom_id res chain seq x y z
N MET A 1 -13.76 0.73 -21.96
CA MET A 1 -12.96 0.78 -20.72
C MET A 1 -11.66 -0.01 -20.88
N GLU A 2 -11.72 -1.19 -21.46
CA GLU A 2 -10.56 -2.06 -21.69
C GLU A 2 -9.44 -1.40 -22.52
N ASN A 3 -9.75 -0.80 -23.67
CA ASN A 3 -8.77 -0.06 -24.46
C ASN A 3 -8.11 1.10 -23.67
N LEU A 4 -8.84 1.76 -22.81
CA LEU A 4 -8.31 2.87 -22.02
C LEU A 4 -7.36 2.38 -20.92
N LEU A 5 -7.67 1.23 -20.32
CA LEU A 5 -6.79 0.57 -19.38
C LEU A 5 -5.48 0.16 -20.05
N ARG A 6 -5.54 -0.47 -21.22
CA ARG A 6 -4.35 -0.83 -22.02
C ARG A 6 -3.52 0.39 -22.36
N THR A 7 -4.15 1.47 -22.80
CA THR A 7 -3.46 2.75 -23.05
C THR A 7 -2.75 3.25 -21.79
N MET A 8 -3.40 3.17 -20.63
CA MET A 8 -2.79 3.56 -19.36
C MET A 8 -1.55 2.71 -19.04
N MET A 9 -1.65 1.38 -19.19
CA MET A 9 -0.52 0.48 -18.93
C MET A 9 0.64 0.69 -19.90
N ASP A 10 0.34 0.88 -21.18
CA ASP A 10 1.37 1.17 -22.20
C ASP A 10 2.12 2.48 -21.93
N LEU A 11 1.41 3.54 -21.49
CA LEU A 11 2.03 4.81 -21.10
C LEU A 11 2.91 4.68 -19.87
N ILE A 12 2.45 3.91 -18.87
CA ILE A 12 3.25 3.59 -17.68
C ILE A 12 4.49 2.79 -18.07
N ALA A 13 4.33 1.75 -18.90
CA ALA A 13 5.44 0.92 -19.37
C ALA A 13 6.46 1.73 -20.17
N CYS A 14 6.00 2.70 -20.97
CA CYS A 14 6.88 3.62 -21.67
C CYS A 14 7.71 4.47 -20.70
N GLU A 15 7.08 5.05 -19.69
CA GLU A 15 7.73 5.99 -18.80
C GLU A 15 8.65 5.32 -17.75
N VAL A 16 8.28 4.10 -17.30
CA VAL A 16 8.98 3.44 -16.20
C VAL A 16 9.75 2.20 -16.67
N CYS A 17 9.19 1.42 -17.61
CA CYS A 17 9.76 0.13 -18.00
C CYS A 17 10.62 0.22 -19.28
N GLY A 18 10.88 1.42 -19.80
CA GLY A 18 11.70 1.62 -20.99
C GLY A 18 11.08 1.09 -22.30
N LYS A 19 9.76 0.86 -22.33
CA LYS A 19 9.08 0.41 -23.54
C LYS A 19 8.82 1.56 -24.50
N THR A 20 8.75 1.25 -25.78
CA THR A 20 8.46 2.24 -26.85
C THR A 20 6.97 2.32 -27.13
N ILE A 21 6.50 3.51 -27.49
CA ILE A 21 5.13 3.75 -27.93
C ILE A 21 5.11 3.95 -29.45
N ASP A 22 4.27 3.18 -30.14
CA ASP A 22 3.92 3.45 -31.54
C ASP A 22 2.86 4.56 -31.58
N LYS A 23 3.34 5.81 -31.73
CA LYS A 23 2.53 7.04 -31.66
C LYS A 23 1.24 7.03 -32.46
N PRO A 24 1.20 6.53 -33.74
CA PRO A 24 -0.03 6.47 -34.51
C PRO A 24 -1.18 5.71 -33.88
N GLN A 25 -0.89 4.74 -33.00
CA GLN A 25 -1.92 3.98 -32.29
C GLN A 25 -2.55 4.73 -31.11
N TYR A 26 -1.96 5.85 -30.67
CA TYR A 26 -2.38 6.62 -29.49
C TYR A 26 -2.98 7.98 -29.84
N VAL A 27 -3.74 8.06 -30.93
CA VAL A 27 -4.53 9.25 -31.25
C VAL A 27 -5.79 9.23 -30.39
N LEU A 28 -5.75 9.94 -29.25
CA LEU A 28 -6.84 9.99 -28.28
C LEU A 28 -7.68 11.25 -28.50
N THR A 29 -9.02 11.10 -28.43
CA THR A 29 -9.92 12.26 -28.38
C THR A 29 -9.83 12.94 -27.01
N ASP A 30 -10.33 14.17 -26.91
CA ASP A 30 -10.36 14.89 -25.62
C ASP A 30 -11.18 14.17 -24.56
N GLU A 31 -12.28 13.50 -24.95
CA GLU A 31 -13.08 12.68 -24.05
C GLU A 31 -12.29 11.46 -23.52
N GLN A 32 -11.52 10.82 -24.40
CA GLN A 32 -10.65 9.70 -24.01
C GLN A 32 -9.51 10.16 -23.09
N LEU A 33 -8.87 11.30 -23.39
CA LEU A 33 -7.85 11.91 -22.53
C LEU A 33 -8.42 12.30 -21.17
N ALA A 34 -9.62 12.86 -21.12
CA ALA A 34 -10.31 13.19 -19.86
C ALA A 34 -10.68 11.93 -19.06
N ALA A 35 -11.07 10.85 -19.75
CA ALA A 35 -11.35 9.57 -19.09
C ALA A 35 -10.05 8.91 -18.59
N LEU A 36 -8.96 8.96 -19.36
CA LEU A 36 -7.64 8.48 -18.98
C LEU A 36 -7.10 9.24 -17.75
N TYR A 37 -7.29 10.56 -17.70
CA TYR A 37 -6.95 11.36 -16.53
C TYR A 37 -7.70 10.90 -15.28
N ARG A 38 -9.01 10.64 -15.39
CA ARG A 38 -9.79 10.15 -14.23
C ARG A 38 -9.34 8.76 -13.78
N LEU A 39 -9.12 7.84 -14.73
CA LEU A 39 -8.67 6.49 -14.44
C LEU A 39 -7.29 6.51 -13.77
N SER A 40 -6.30 7.15 -14.38
CA SER A 40 -4.94 7.23 -13.84
C SER A 40 -4.89 7.94 -12.49
N LYS A 41 -5.71 8.98 -12.29
CA LYS A 41 -5.82 9.68 -11.01
C LYS A 41 -6.44 8.80 -9.92
N SER A 42 -7.41 7.94 -10.24
CA SER A 42 -7.99 7.01 -9.26
C SER A 42 -7.01 5.98 -8.74
N HIS A 43 -5.93 5.73 -9.50
CA HIS A 43 -4.82 4.85 -9.13
C HIS A 43 -3.55 5.61 -8.65
N ASP A 44 -3.62 6.96 -8.50
CA ASP A 44 -2.49 7.83 -8.16
C ASP A 44 -1.30 7.67 -9.15
N LEU A 45 -1.61 7.50 -10.44
CA LEU A 45 -0.64 7.31 -11.53
C LEU A 45 -0.74 8.40 -12.61
N ALA A 46 -1.56 9.43 -12.38
CA ALA A 46 -1.79 10.49 -13.37
C ALA A 46 -0.52 11.30 -13.69
N HIS A 47 0.45 11.34 -12.80
CA HIS A 47 1.75 11.97 -13.05
C HIS A 47 2.60 11.16 -14.04
N ILE A 48 2.66 9.82 -13.90
CA ILE A 48 3.39 8.93 -14.84
C ILE A 48 2.75 9.00 -16.24
N VAL A 49 1.44 8.80 -16.30
CA VAL A 49 0.68 8.86 -17.55
C VAL A 49 0.79 10.24 -18.22
N GLY A 50 0.72 11.30 -17.42
CA GLY A 50 0.85 12.68 -17.90
C GLY A 50 2.23 12.99 -18.44
N ASP A 51 3.28 12.55 -17.78
CA ASP A 51 4.66 12.75 -18.24
C ASP A 51 4.91 12.00 -19.55
N ALA A 52 4.47 10.73 -19.66
CA ALA A 52 4.54 9.96 -20.89
C ALA A 52 3.78 10.63 -22.06
N LEU A 53 2.56 11.12 -21.84
CA LEU A 53 1.77 11.83 -22.84
C LEU A 53 2.46 13.10 -23.34
N ILE A 54 3.02 13.88 -22.42
CA ILE A 54 3.68 15.16 -22.71
C ILE A 54 5.00 14.93 -23.46
N LYS A 55 5.86 14.05 -22.98
CA LYS A 55 7.14 13.71 -23.62
C LYS A 55 6.97 13.16 -25.04
N ASN A 56 5.92 12.40 -25.27
CA ASN A 56 5.64 11.82 -26.58
C ASN A 56 4.80 12.72 -27.51
N GLY A 57 4.34 13.90 -27.04
CA GLY A 57 3.54 14.82 -27.82
C GLY A 57 2.14 14.30 -28.16
N LEU A 58 1.58 13.44 -27.30
CA LEU A 58 0.29 12.75 -27.50
C LEU A 58 -0.92 13.55 -26.97
N ILE A 59 -0.70 14.76 -26.45
CA ILE A 59 -1.75 15.61 -25.90
C ILE A 59 -1.67 17.00 -26.53
N GLN A 60 -2.74 17.40 -27.24
CA GLN A 60 -2.83 18.68 -27.95
C GLN A 60 -3.73 19.70 -27.21
N ASN A 61 -4.69 19.22 -26.43
CA ASN A 61 -5.59 20.06 -25.66
C ASN A 61 -4.86 20.69 -24.46
N ASP A 62 -4.72 22.02 -24.47
CA ASP A 62 -3.96 22.76 -23.47
C ASP A 62 -4.55 22.64 -22.05
N GLU A 63 -5.86 22.57 -21.90
CA GLU A 63 -6.50 22.43 -20.58
C GLU A 63 -6.21 21.06 -19.96
N LEU A 64 -6.33 19.99 -20.75
CA LEU A 64 -6.01 18.63 -20.30
C LEU A 64 -4.51 18.47 -20.04
N LYS A 65 -3.67 19.05 -20.91
CA LYS A 65 -2.22 19.09 -20.71
C LYS A 65 -1.85 19.76 -19.38
N ALA A 66 -2.44 20.90 -19.09
CA ALA A 66 -2.23 21.61 -17.81
C ALA A 66 -2.67 20.77 -16.61
N LYS A 67 -3.77 20.00 -16.72
CA LYS A 67 -4.22 19.09 -15.65
C LYS A 67 -3.17 17.99 -15.37
N PHE A 68 -2.62 17.36 -16.40
CA PHE A 68 -1.57 16.35 -16.26
C PHE A 68 -0.27 16.97 -15.74
N GLN A 69 0.17 18.11 -16.29
CA GLN A 69 1.37 18.82 -15.82
C GLN A 69 1.27 19.14 -14.32
N LYS A 70 0.09 19.55 -13.85
CA LYS A 70 -0.13 19.78 -12.43
C LYS A 70 0.11 18.50 -11.59
N GLN A 71 -0.27 17.31 -12.07
CA GLN A 71 0.00 16.06 -11.36
C GLN A 71 1.50 15.74 -11.33
N VAL A 72 2.22 15.98 -12.44
CA VAL A 72 3.68 15.84 -12.50
C VAL A 72 4.35 16.76 -11.47
N MET A 73 4.00 18.05 -11.47
CA MET A 73 4.56 19.03 -10.52
C MET A 73 4.26 18.65 -9.06
N LEU A 74 3.06 18.16 -8.79
CA LEU A 74 2.67 17.69 -7.44
C LEU A 74 3.46 16.44 -7.03
N ALA A 75 3.76 15.54 -7.95
CA ALA A 75 4.56 14.35 -7.68
C ALA A 75 6.00 14.72 -7.34
N VAL A 76 6.62 15.59 -8.13
CA VAL A 76 7.97 16.14 -7.87
C VAL A 76 8.00 16.86 -6.51
N TYR A 77 7.05 17.75 -6.24
CA TYR A 77 6.98 18.45 -4.95
C TYR A 77 6.84 17.49 -3.76
N ARG A 78 5.99 16.45 -3.88
CA ARG A 78 5.84 15.43 -2.83
C ARG A 78 7.14 14.66 -2.61
N TYR A 79 7.82 14.28 -3.69
CA TYR A 79 9.10 13.59 -3.61
C TYR A 79 10.13 14.42 -2.88
N GLU A 80 10.35 15.67 -3.28
CA GLU A 80 11.33 16.56 -2.66
C GLU A 80 11.04 16.76 -1.17
N LYS A 81 9.77 16.95 -0.82
CA LYS A 81 9.33 17.10 0.56
C LYS A 81 9.61 15.85 1.40
N LEU A 82 9.25 14.66 0.87
CA LEU A 82 9.48 13.39 1.55
C LEU A 82 10.98 13.08 1.66
N GLN A 83 11.76 13.38 0.63
CA GLN A 83 13.21 13.17 0.63
C GLN A 83 13.91 14.06 1.67
N TYR A 84 13.50 15.32 1.77
CA TYR A 84 14.01 16.23 2.80
C TYR A 84 13.72 15.70 4.21
N GLU A 85 12.49 15.29 4.49
CA GLU A 85 12.12 14.76 5.81
C GLU A 85 12.74 13.38 6.10
N LEU A 86 12.92 12.53 5.08
CA LEU A 86 13.62 11.25 5.21
C LEU A 86 15.11 11.46 5.58
N THR A 87 15.78 12.41 4.95
CA THR A 87 17.18 12.75 5.31
C THR A 87 17.26 13.18 6.77
N ARG A 88 16.39 14.08 7.20
CA ARG A 88 16.34 14.54 8.61
C ARG A 88 16.04 13.39 9.59
N LEU A 89 15.19 12.46 9.20
CA LEU A 89 14.89 11.26 10.02
C LEU A 89 16.14 10.40 10.17
N LYS A 90 16.84 10.13 9.06
CA LYS A 90 18.08 9.35 9.06
C LYS A 90 19.15 10.00 9.93
N ASP A 91 19.32 11.31 9.80
CA ASP A 91 20.30 12.07 10.61
C ASP A 91 19.93 11.96 12.10
N ALA A 92 18.68 12.19 12.48
CA ALA A 92 18.23 12.14 13.86
C ALA A 92 18.41 10.75 14.52
N LEU A 93 18.14 9.67 13.78
CA LEU A 93 18.34 8.29 14.28
C LEU A 93 19.83 7.92 14.33
N ASN A 94 20.64 8.36 13.36
CA ASN A 94 22.08 8.16 13.37
C ASN A 94 22.75 8.89 14.53
N ASP A 95 22.43 10.16 14.76
CA ASP A 95 22.96 10.95 15.87
C ASP A 95 22.61 10.35 17.24
N ALA A 96 21.43 9.70 17.31
CA ALA A 96 21.00 9.00 18.50
C ALA A 96 21.56 7.57 18.60
N ALA A 97 22.34 7.10 17.63
CA ALA A 97 22.86 5.72 17.55
C ALA A 97 21.73 4.66 17.69
N ILE A 98 20.63 4.85 16.94
CA ILE A 98 19.49 3.96 16.93
C ILE A 98 19.48 3.20 15.60
N PRO A 99 19.59 1.84 15.60
CA PRO A 99 19.49 1.04 14.38
C PRO A 99 18.10 1.16 13.75
N PHE A 100 18.04 1.36 12.43
CA PHE A 100 16.78 1.48 11.72
C PHE A 100 16.88 0.93 10.29
N ILE A 101 15.73 0.51 9.73
CA ILE A 101 15.57 0.04 8.35
C ILE A 101 14.52 0.92 7.66
N PRO A 102 14.89 1.71 6.64
CA PRO A 102 13.89 2.35 5.77
C PRO A 102 13.08 1.29 5.02
N LEU A 103 11.78 1.54 4.87
CA LEU A 103 10.87 0.58 4.28
C LEU A 103 10.15 1.16 3.04
N LYS A 104 9.45 0.28 2.32
CA LYS A 104 8.47 0.61 1.26
C LYS A 104 8.96 1.69 0.28
N GLY A 105 8.19 2.78 0.17
CA GLY A 105 8.43 3.88 -0.75
C GLY A 105 9.78 4.57 -0.59
N SER A 106 10.36 4.56 0.61
CA SER A 106 11.67 5.16 0.88
C SER A 106 12.82 4.42 0.20
N VAL A 107 12.65 3.12 -0.08
CA VAL A 107 13.64 2.26 -0.75
C VAL A 107 13.31 2.10 -2.22
N ILE A 108 12.09 1.65 -2.55
CA ILE A 108 11.73 1.19 -3.89
C ILE A 108 11.77 2.30 -4.95
N ARG A 109 11.60 3.55 -4.55
CA ARG A 109 11.69 4.69 -5.50
C ARG A 109 13.06 4.80 -6.19
N ASN A 110 14.10 4.23 -5.59
CA ASN A 110 15.45 4.26 -6.15
C ASN A 110 15.62 3.33 -7.36
N PHE A 111 14.69 2.39 -7.56
CA PHE A 111 14.66 1.51 -8.74
C PHE A 111 13.90 2.12 -9.94
N TYR A 112 13.21 3.25 -9.73
CA TYR A 112 12.52 3.97 -10.81
C TYR A 112 13.52 4.82 -11.62
N PRO A 113 13.27 5.03 -12.94
CA PRO A 113 14.11 5.90 -13.78
C PRO A 113 14.29 7.32 -13.21
N SER A 114 13.27 7.80 -12.51
CA SER A 114 13.30 9.02 -11.72
C SER A 114 12.55 8.77 -10.41
N PRO A 115 13.14 9.03 -9.23
CA PRO A 115 12.54 8.67 -7.94
C PRO A 115 11.17 9.31 -7.67
N TRP A 116 10.87 10.48 -8.25
CA TRP A 116 9.59 11.17 -8.12
C TRP A 116 8.44 10.46 -8.85
N LEU A 117 8.73 9.54 -9.79
CA LEU A 117 7.72 8.69 -10.44
C LEU A 117 7.07 7.74 -9.43
N ARG A 118 7.76 7.42 -8.33
CA ARG A 118 7.22 6.60 -7.25
C ARG A 118 6.72 7.47 -6.09
N THR A 119 5.50 7.97 -6.20
CA THR A 119 4.86 8.75 -5.14
C THR A 119 4.54 7.88 -3.91
N SER A 120 4.66 8.47 -2.72
CA SER A 120 4.11 7.97 -1.45
C SER A 120 3.54 9.14 -0.64
N CYS A 121 2.78 8.83 0.42
CA CYS A 121 2.21 9.84 1.31
C CYS A 121 2.90 9.86 2.68
N ASP A 122 3.75 8.90 2.95
CA ASP A 122 4.32 8.53 4.23
C ASP A 122 5.81 8.20 4.11
N ILE A 123 6.46 8.19 5.25
CA ILE A 123 7.81 7.65 5.43
C ILE A 123 7.69 6.54 6.46
N ASP A 124 8.00 5.32 6.04
CA ASP A 124 8.02 4.13 6.88
C ASP A 124 9.45 3.79 7.27
N VAL A 125 9.66 3.54 8.55
CA VAL A 125 10.93 3.08 9.09
C VAL A 125 10.70 2.03 10.17
N LEU A 126 11.53 0.99 10.18
CA LEU A 126 11.50 -0.05 11.22
C LEU A 126 12.65 0.18 12.20
N VAL A 127 12.34 0.12 13.48
CA VAL A 127 13.33 0.07 14.57
C VAL A 127 13.13 -1.19 15.39
N LYS A 128 14.12 -1.57 16.21
CA LYS A 128 13.95 -2.69 17.15
C LYS A 128 12.98 -2.31 18.26
N GLU A 129 12.17 -3.25 18.73
CA GLU A 129 11.15 -2.99 19.76
C GLU A 129 11.73 -2.32 21.01
N GLN A 130 12.92 -2.73 21.44
CA GLN A 130 13.64 -2.15 22.58
C GLN A 130 14.04 -0.68 22.40
N ASP A 131 14.14 -0.19 21.15
CA ASP A 131 14.55 1.17 20.82
C ASP A 131 13.36 2.11 20.53
N VAL A 132 12.13 1.60 20.49
CA VAL A 132 10.93 2.34 20.09
C VAL A 132 10.71 3.62 20.88
N ASP A 133 10.72 3.53 22.19
CA ASP A 133 10.41 4.71 23.04
C ASP A 133 11.51 5.77 22.90
N ARG A 134 12.78 5.35 22.82
CA ARG A 134 13.91 6.23 22.57
C ARG A 134 13.85 6.88 21.19
N ALA A 135 13.51 6.11 20.15
CA ALA A 135 13.33 6.62 18.81
C ALA A 135 12.18 7.63 18.75
N MET A 136 11.05 7.33 19.38
CA MET A 136 9.92 8.25 19.44
C MET A 136 10.26 9.56 20.15
N GLU A 137 10.97 9.52 21.28
CA GLU A 137 11.40 10.74 22.00
C GLU A 137 12.26 11.62 21.08
N VAL A 138 13.25 11.03 20.40
CA VAL A 138 14.13 11.72 19.45
C VAL A 138 13.33 12.33 18.29
N LEU A 139 12.49 11.53 17.64
CA LEU A 139 11.78 11.95 16.44
C LEU A 139 10.69 13.00 16.75
N ILE A 140 9.92 12.84 17.83
CA ILE A 140 8.91 13.84 18.22
C ILE A 140 9.56 15.19 18.52
N LYS A 141 10.69 15.19 19.23
CA LYS A 141 11.45 16.42 19.53
C LYS A 141 12.03 17.03 18.25
N HIS A 142 12.61 16.21 17.38
CA HIS A 142 13.29 16.68 16.16
C HIS A 142 12.30 17.28 15.14
N PHE A 143 11.09 16.73 15.04
CA PHE A 143 10.07 17.09 14.05
C PHE A 143 8.93 17.98 14.59
N ASP A 144 8.92 18.34 15.86
CA ASP A 144 7.72 18.93 16.53
C ASP A 144 6.46 18.09 16.21
N GLY A 145 6.58 16.76 16.44
CA GLY A 145 5.62 15.78 16.01
C GLY A 145 4.26 15.93 16.68
N LYS A 146 3.19 15.85 15.86
CA LYS A 146 1.80 16.02 16.30
C LYS A 146 0.94 14.85 15.87
N ASN A 147 -0.26 14.75 16.43
CA ASN A 147 -1.25 13.70 16.08
C ASN A 147 -0.71 12.28 16.24
N ILE A 148 -0.02 12.01 17.36
CA ILE A 148 0.57 10.71 17.62
C ILE A 148 -0.54 9.66 17.74
N THR A 149 -0.40 8.57 16.99
CA THR A 149 -1.28 7.40 17.07
C THR A 149 -0.42 6.15 17.26
N ARG A 150 -0.82 5.27 18.17
CA ARG A 150 -0.15 3.99 18.40
C ARG A 150 -1.05 2.84 17.97
N THR A 151 -0.47 1.87 17.27
CA THR A 151 -1.08 0.57 16.97
C THR A 151 -0.28 -0.56 17.60
N HIS A 152 -0.59 -1.81 17.25
CA HIS A 152 0.16 -2.97 17.78
C HIS A 152 1.54 -3.13 17.14
N HIS A 153 1.80 -2.52 16.01
CA HIS A 153 3.00 -2.74 15.20
C HIS A 153 3.72 -1.44 14.80
N ASP A 154 3.06 -0.29 14.96
CA ASP A 154 3.62 1.01 14.58
C ASP A 154 3.21 2.15 15.52
N ILE A 155 3.93 3.24 15.43
CA ILE A 155 3.57 4.53 15.99
C ILE A 155 3.69 5.56 14.88
N SER A 156 2.60 6.25 14.59
CA SER A 156 2.58 7.28 13.56
C SER A 156 2.42 8.68 14.13
N PHE A 157 2.97 9.66 13.42
CA PHE A 157 2.83 11.08 13.75
C PHE A 157 2.96 11.96 12.51
N MET A 158 2.51 13.21 12.63
CA MET A 158 2.70 14.22 11.59
C MET A 158 3.87 15.13 11.96
N THR A 159 4.81 15.34 11.04
CA THR A 159 5.89 16.33 11.22
C THR A 159 5.34 17.76 11.12
N SER A 160 6.11 18.76 11.58
CA SER A 160 5.82 20.18 11.34
C SER A 160 5.73 20.49 9.84
N GLY A 161 6.49 19.75 9.00
CA GLY A 161 6.42 19.80 7.54
C GLY A 161 5.19 19.14 6.94
N GLN A 162 4.24 18.64 7.74
CA GLN A 162 3.04 17.93 7.27
C GLN A 162 3.37 16.69 6.45
N VAL A 163 4.34 15.89 6.90
CA VAL A 163 4.66 14.56 6.41
C VAL A 163 4.21 13.55 7.46
N HIS A 164 3.54 12.49 7.03
CA HIS A 164 3.15 11.38 7.87
C HIS A 164 4.35 10.44 8.03
N MET A 165 4.74 10.17 9.26
CA MET A 165 5.79 9.21 9.59
C MET A 165 5.21 8.03 10.33
N GLU A 166 5.63 6.83 9.95
CA GLU A 166 5.27 5.56 10.56
C GLU A 166 6.52 4.86 11.08
N LEU A 167 6.68 4.87 12.40
CA LEU A 167 7.73 4.15 13.09
C LEU A 167 7.23 2.75 13.43
N HIS A 168 7.60 1.77 12.61
CA HIS A 168 7.30 0.37 12.86
C HIS A 168 8.28 -0.21 13.88
N HIS A 169 7.78 -1.05 14.77
CA HIS A 169 8.58 -1.90 15.64
C HIS A 169 8.32 -3.39 15.39
N SER A 170 7.28 -3.67 14.61
CA SER A 170 6.96 -4.99 14.10
C SER A 170 6.36 -4.85 12.70
N LEU A 171 6.61 -5.82 11.83
CA LEU A 171 5.95 -5.94 10.53
C LEU A 171 4.79 -6.94 10.55
N ILE A 172 4.47 -7.44 11.74
CA ILE A 172 3.41 -8.40 11.98
C ILE A 172 2.13 -7.65 12.33
N GLU A 173 1.07 -7.97 11.59
CA GLU A 173 -0.29 -7.59 11.94
C GLU A 173 -1.08 -8.87 12.20
N GLU A 174 -0.99 -9.40 13.43
CA GLU A 174 -1.50 -10.70 13.85
C GLU A 174 -2.69 -11.26 13.05
N GLY A 175 -2.46 -12.41 12.40
CA GLY A 175 -3.49 -13.22 11.75
C GLY A 175 -3.96 -12.75 10.38
N ARG A 176 -3.24 -11.80 9.73
CA ARG A 176 -3.63 -11.35 8.38
C ARG A 176 -3.03 -12.18 7.27
N ILE A 177 -1.73 -12.37 7.24
CA ILE A 177 -1.03 -13.09 6.17
C ILE A 177 -0.41 -14.42 6.62
N GLY A 178 -0.92 -14.97 7.70
CA GLY A 178 -0.64 -16.33 8.16
C GLY A 178 0.85 -16.65 8.31
N LYS A 179 1.36 -17.62 7.53
CA LYS A 179 2.75 -18.07 7.58
C LYS A 179 3.76 -16.97 7.19
N ALA A 180 3.34 -16.02 6.35
CA ALA A 180 4.23 -14.97 5.88
C ALA A 180 4.71 -14.06 7.02
N GLU A 181 3.90 -13.88 8.07
CA GLU A 181 4.28 -13.10 9.25
C GLU A 181 5.48 -13.70 9.98
N LYS A 182 5.58 -15.02 10.05
CA LYS A 182 6.69 -15.72 10.73
C LYS A 182 8.05 -15.44 10.11
N ILE A 183 8.11 -15.24 8.80
CA ILE A 183 9.35 -14.84 8.13
C ILE A 183 9.71 -13.40 8.51
N LEU A 184 8.70 -12.53 8.59
CA LEU A 184 8.91 -11.11 8.93
C LEU A 184 9.30 -10.88 10.40
N GLU A 185 9.05 -11.84 11.31
CA GLU A 185 9.58 -11.82 12.69
C GLU A 185 11.10 -11.73 12.73
N HIS A 186 11.76 -12.33 11.74
CA HIS A 186 13.23 -12.44 11.62
C HIS A 186 13.81 -11.44 10.62
N ILE A 187 13.11 -10.37 10.29
CA ILE A 187 13.51 -9.45 9.21
C ILE A 187 14.87 -8.80 9.45
N TRP A 188 15.27 -8.58 10.70
CA TRP A 188 16.57 -8.04 11.05
C TRP A 188 17.74 -8.96 10.71
N ASP A 189 17.52 -10.28 10.63
CA ASP A 189 18.54 -11.27 10.26
C ASP A 189 18.91 -11.16 8.77
N TYR A 190 18.06 -10.51 7.97
CA TYR A 190 18.24 -10.24 6.55
C TYR A 190 18.59 -8.78 6.25
N ALA A 191 19.00 -8.02 7.26
CA ALA A 191 19.38 -6.63 7.12
C ALA A 191 20.89 -6.45 7.37
N ALA A 192 21.56 -5.70 6.50
CA ALA A 192 22.97 -5.36 6.65
C ALA A 192 23.14 -3.88 6.97
N PRO A 193 24.08 -3.53 7.89
CA PRO A 193 24.37 -2.14 8.19
C PRO A 193 25.04 -1.44 7.00
N THR A 194 24.71 -0.19 6.79
CA THR A 194 25.46 0.67 5.86
C THR A 194 26.72 1.22 6.54
N ASN A 195 27.80 1.39 5.77
CA ASN A 195 29.08 1.81 6.33
C ASN A 195 28.98 3.16 7.06
N GLY A 196 29.41 3.18 8.33
CA GLY A 196 29.50 4.38 9.15
C GLY A 196 28.15 4.96 9.62
N SER A 197 27.08 4.17 9.55
CA SER A 197 25.71 4.59 9.88
C SER A 197 25.00 3.55 10.74
N PHE A 198 23.94 3.92 11.42
CA PHE A 198 22.99 3.03 12.08
C PHE A 198 21.83 2.64 11.15
N GLU A 199 21.88 3.05 9.90
CA GLU A 199 20.95 2.59 8.86
C GLU A 199 21.30 1.18 8.43
N TYR A 200 20.29 0.32 8.39
CA TYR A 200 20.35 -1.03 7.83
C TYR A 200 19.52 -1.08 6.56
N LEU A 201 19.97 -1.85 5.58
CA LEU A 201 19.21 -2.13 4.37
C LEU A 201 18.85 -3.61 4.32
N LEU A 202 17.65 -3.92 3.92
CA LEU A 202 17.24 -5.28 3.65
C LEU A 202 18.00 -5.81 2.44
N GLN A 203 18.37 -7.08 2.49
CA GLN A 203 18.82 -7.81 1.30
C GLN A 203 17.71 -7.80 0.25
N ASP A 204 18.06 -7.72 -1.03
CA ASP A 204 17.12 -7.53 -2.14
C ASP A 204 16.01 -8.59 -2.16
N ASP A 205 16.35 -9.86 -1.88
CA ASP A 205 15.38 -10.96 -1.88
C ASP A 205 14.42 -10.90 -0.68
N MET A 206 14.88 -10.42 0.49
CA MET A 206 14.01 -10.17 1.63
C MET A 206 13.14 -8.91 1.39
N PHE A 207 13.67 -7.88 0.73
CA PHE A 207 12.87 -6.73 0.35
C PHE A 207 11.76 -7.09 -0.65
N TYR A 208 12.07 -7.95 -1.61
CA TYR A 208 11.11 -8.54 -2.54
C TYR A 208 10.01 -9.33 -1.81
N TYR A 209 10.42 -10.21 -0.88
CA TYR A 209 9.49 -10.98 -0.06
C TYR A 209 8.57 -10.06 0.77
N TYR A 210 9.16 -9.07 1.45
CA TYR A 210 8.42 -8.08 2.23
C TYR A 210 7.41 -7.30 1.36
N HIS A 211 7.80 -6.92 0.14
CA HIS A 211 6.92 -6.26 -0.80
C HIS A 211 5.69 -7.11 -1.14
N LEU A 212 5.89 -8.39 -1.46
CA LEU A 212 4.80 -9.33 -1.74
C LEU A 212 3.91 -9.59 -0.52
N ALA A 213 4.49 -9.77 0.65
CA ALA A 213 3.72 -9.91 1.90
C ALA A 213 2.84 -8.68 2.16
N HIS A 214 3.38 -7.49 1.93
CA HIS A 214 2.63 -6.24 2.05
C HIS A 214 1.52 -6.11 0.98
N MET A 215 1.76 -6.54 -0.26
CA MET A 215 0.71 -6.61 -1.30
C MET A 215 -0.41 -7.58 -0.90
N ALA A 216 -0.07 -8.77 -0.42
CA ALA A 216 -1.02 -9.79 0.04
C ALA A 216 -1.92 -9.23 1.16
N LYS A 217 -1.32 -8.59 2.17
CA LYS A 217 -2.04 -7.91 3.25
C LYS A 217 -3.05 -6.89 2.74
N HIS A 218 -2.66 -6.07 1.75
CA HIS A 218 -3.57 -5.07 1.18
C HIS A 218 -4.68 -5.71 0.35
N LEU A 219 -4.43 -6.80 -0.36
CA LEU A 219 -5.47 -7.55 -1.07
C LEU A 219 -6.52 -8.12 -0.12
N GLU A 220 -6.10 -8.67 1.01
CA GLU A 220 -7.01 -9.06 2.10
C GLU A 220 -7.74 -7.86 2.72
N GLY A 221 -7.18 -6.67 2.62
CA GLY A 221 -7.79 -5.40 2.99
C GLY A 221 -8.75 -4.82 1.94
N GLY A 222 -8.90 -5.46 0.77
CA GLY A 222 -9.83 -5.01 -0.29
C GLY A 222 -9.18 -4.50 -1.57
N GLY A 223 -7.84 -4.49 -1.66
CA GLY A 223 -7.07 -4.13 -2.85
C GLY A 223 -5.84 -3.28 -2.57
N CYS A 224 -4.87 -3.30 -3.49
CA CYS A 224 -3.60 -2.57 -3.38
C CYS A 224 -3.32 -1.60 -4.56
N GLY A 225 -4.24 -1.49 -5.52
CA GLY A 225 -4.05 -0.67 -6.73
C GLY A 225 -3.03 -1.26 -7.72
N VAL A 226 -2.66 -0.47 -8.72
CA VAL A 226 -1.74 -0.87 -9.81
C VAL A 226 -0.27 -0.70 -9.40
N ARG A 227 0.05 0.33 -8.62
CA ARG A 227 1.43 0.72 -8.30
C ARG A 227 2.29 -0.40 -7.70
N PRO A 228 1.81 -1.23 -6.75
CA PRO A 228 2.62 -2.32 -6.23
C PRO A 228 3.03 -3.37 -7.26
N PHE A 229 2.26 -3.53 -8.34
CA PHE A 229 2.62 -4.41 -9.46
C PHE A 229 3.71 -3.78 -10.34
N LEU A 230 3.74 -2.46 -10.47
CA LEU A 230 4.83 -1.75 -11.12
C LEU A 230 6.12 -1.85 -10.29
N ASP A 231 6.00 -1.70 -8.97
CA ASP A 231 7.09 -1.95 -8.01
C ASP A 231 7.61 -3.40 -8.16
N LEU A 232 6.72 -4.39 -8.23
CA LEU A 232 7.04 -5.80 -8.42
C LEU A 232 7.74 -6.06 -9.75
N TRP A 233 7.26 -5.42 -10.84
CA TRP A 233 7.90 -5.52 -12.14
C TRP A 233 9.37 -5.05 -12.08
N LEU A 234 9.63 -3.90 -11.46
CA LEU A 234 10.99 -3.39 -11.28
C LEU A 234 11.85 -4.34 -10.47
N LEU A 235 11.33 -4.86 -9.36
CA LEU A 235 12.06 -5.82 -8.50
C LEU A 235 12.35 -7.15 -9.20
N ASN A 236 11.56 -7.55 -10.19
CA ASN A 236 11.84 -8.72 -11.02
C ASN A 236 12.93 -8.47 -12.07
N HIS A 237 13.26 -7.20 -12.36
CA HIS A 237 14.24 -6.82 -13.38
C HIS A 237 15.61 -6.37 -12.80
N ILE A 238 15.78 -6.42 -11.48
CA ILE A 238 17.10 -6.25 -10.84
C ILE A 238 17.78 -7.61 -10.66
N GLU A 239 19.10 -7.60 -10.50
CA GLU A 239 19.87 -8.80 -10.16
C GLU A 239 19.41 -9.36 -8.80
N HIS A 240 19.16 -10.68 -8.72
CA HIS A 240 18.62 -11.33 -7.53
C HIS A 240 19.01 -12.81 -7.47
N ASP A 241 18.85 -13.43 -6.31
CA ASP A 241 18.96 -14.88 -6.12
C ASP A 241 17.57 -15.53 -6.23
N GLU A 242 17.29 -16.10 -7.40
CA GLU A 242 16.02 -16.76 -7.68
C GLU A 242 15.73 -17.92 -6.72
N GLU A 243 16.74 -18.70 -6.34
CA GLU A 243 16.57 -19.83 -5.43
C GLU A 243 16.19 -19.34 -4.02
N GLN A 244 16.85 -18.30 -3.53
CA GLN A 244 16.53 -17.68 -2.24
C GLN A 244 15.12 -17.08 -2.23
N ARG A 245 14.72 -16.39 -3.30
CA ARG A 245 13.33 -15.87 -3.43
C ARG A 245 12.31 -16.99 -3.36
N ILE A 246 12.50 -18.06 -4.13
CA ILE A 246 11.61 -19.23 -4.14
C ILE A 246 11.52 -19.87 -2.76
N GLN A 247 12.64 -20.02 -2.05
CA GLN A 247 12.67 -20.58 -0.69
C GLN A 247 11.88 -19.72 0.29
N LEU A 248 12.10 -18.40 0.30
CA LEU A 248 11.37 -17.45 1.15
C LEU A 248 9.86 -17.48 0.87
N LEU A 249 9.47 -17.45 -0.41
CA LEU A 249 8.06 -17.46 -0.82
C LEU A 249 7.36 -18.75 -0.39
N LYS A 250 7.97 -19.91 -0.61
CA LYS A 250 7.43 -21.21 -0.19
C LYS A 250 7.33 -21.31 1.33
N ALA A 251 8.36 -20.89 2.06
CA ALA A 251 8.36 -20.90 3.52
C ALA A 251 7.23 -20.03 4.09
N GLY A 252 6.98 -18.86 3.49
CA GLY A 252 5.92 -17.94 3.87
C GLY A 252 4.55 -18.24 3.27
N GLY A 253 4.45 -19.21 2.33
CA GLY A 253 3.19 -19.56 1.64
C GLY A 253 2.69 -18.46 0.70
N LEU A 254 3.60 -17.69 0.12
CA LEU A 254 3.30 -16.62 -0.85
C LEU A 254 3.67 -16.99 -2.30
N ASP A 255 4.15 -18.19 -2.56
CA ASP A 255 4.62 -18.65 -3.87
C ASP A 255 3.53 -18.59 -4.95
N THR A 256 2.33 -19.05 -4.65
CA THR A 256 1.18 -18.96 -5.57
C THR A 256 0.79 -17.50 -5.83
N PHE A 257 0.73 -16.67 -4.79
CA PHE A 257 0.44 -15.25 -4.93
C PHE A 257 1.50 -14.54 -5.78
N ALA A 258 2.78 -14.78 -5.51
CA ALA A 258 3.90 -14.20 -6.23
C ALA A 258 3.86 -14.56 -7.73
N ALA A 259 3.57 -15.82 -8.06
CA ALA A 259 3.46 -16.27 -9.45
C ALA A 259 2.34 -15.52 -10.20
N VAL A 260 1.13 -15.44 -9.64
CA VAL A 260 0.01 -14.74 -10.27
C VAL A 260 0.22 -13.22 -10.33
N ALA A 261 0.82 -12.63 -9.30
CA ALA A 261 1.13 -11.21 -9.27
C ALA A 261 2.22 -10.85 -10.31
N GLY A 262 3.25 -11.69 -10.44
CA GLY A 262 4.28 -11.55 -11.46
C GLY A 262 3.73 -11.68 -12.88
N GLU A 263 2.86 -12.68 -13.12
CA GLU A 263 2.16 -12.86 -14.38
C GLU A 263 1.31 -11.63 -14.76
N LEU A 264 0.58 -11.06 -13.81
CA LEU A 264 -0.20 -9.86 -14.05
C LEU A 264 0.68 -8.64 -14.34
N ALA A 265 1.81 -8.49 -13.66
CA ALA A 265 2.77 -7.43 -13.92
C ALA A 265 3.38 -7.55 -15.34
N ALA A 266 3.77 -8.76 -15.75
CA ALA A 266 4.27 -9.03 -17.11
C ALA A 266 3.20 -8.77 -18.18
N TYR A 267 1.95 -9.16 -17.91
CA TYR A 267 0.82 -8.86 -18.79
C TYR A 267 0.59 -7.35 -18.96
N TRP A 268 0.72 -6.57 -17.91
CA TRP A 268 0.52 -5.13 -17.96
C TRP A 268 1.67 -4.39 -18.63
N PHE A 269 2.92 -4.78 -18.36
CA PHE A 269 4.08 -3.96 -18.71
C PHE A 269 4.96 -4.56 -19.80
N ASP A 270 4.91 -5.89 -20.01
CA ASP A 270 5.65 -6.60 -21.07
C ASP A 270 4.74 -7.10 -22.21
N LYS A 271 3.39 -7.00 -22.04
CA LYS A 271 2.40 -7.51 -23.01
C LYS A 271 2.44 -9.04 -23.13
N GLU A 272 2.90 -9.74 -22.11
CA GLU A 272 2.85 -11.19 -22.07
C GLU A 272 1.41 -11.69 -21.88
N PRO A 273 1.06 -12.89 -22.34
CA PRO A 273 -0.26 -13.47 -22.11
C PRO A 273 -0.48 -13.74 -20.62
N ALA A 274 -1.72 -13.58 -20.14
CA ALA A 274 -2.09 -13.86 -18.76
C ALA A 274 -3.21 -14.90 -18.68
N GLY A 275 -3.12 -15.79 -17.69
CA GLY A 275 -4.12 -16.78 -17.38
C GLY A 275 -5.35 -16.19 -16.68
N GLU A 276 -6.36 -17.02 -16.51
CA GLU A 276 -7.66 -16.61 -15.99
C GLU A 276 -7.57 -15.99 -14.59
N THR A 277 -6.71 -16.53 -13.71
CA THR A 277 -6.56 -16.01 -12.34
C THR A 277 -5.97 -14.61 -12.33
N ALA A 278 -4.94 -14.33 -13.14
CA ALA A 278 -4.34 -13.01 -13.26
C ALA A 278 -5.33 -11.99 -13.86
N LEU A 279 -6.12 -12.39 -14.86
CA LEU A 279 -7.17 -11.54 -15.44
C LEU A 279 -8.33 -11.27 -14.46
N ASN A 280 -8.65 -12.21 -13.59
CA ASN A 280 -9.65 -12.01 -12.52
C ASN A 280 -9.09 -11.07 -11.43
N LEU A 281 -7.79 -11.14 -11.14
CA LEU A 281 -7.11 -10.21 -10.25
C LEU A 281 -7.08 -8.79 -10.85
N GLU A 282 -6.81 -8.64 -12.15
CA GLU A 282 -6.94 -7.34 -12.86
C GLU A 282 -8.31 -6.71 -12.63
N LYS A 283 -9.39 -7.46 -12.90
CA LYS A 283 -10.77 -6.97 -12.71
C LYS A 283 -11.03 -6.54 -11.26
N TYR A 284 -10.51 -7.29 -10.30
CA TYR A 284 -10.63 -6.98 -8.88
C TYR A 284 -9.95 -5.67 -8.51
N LEU A 285 -8.76 -5.40 -9.06
CA LEU A 285 -7.94 -4.22 -8.75
C LEU A 285 -8.43 -2.94 -9.42
N ILE A 286 -8.77 -3.00 -10.71
CA ILE A 286 -9.04 -1.80 -11.52
C ILE A 286 -10.27 -1.03 -11.03
N HIS A 287 -11.29 -1.71 -10.55
CA HIS A 287 -12.47 -1.06 -9.99
C HIS A 287 -12.28 -0.51 -8.57
N ALA A 288 -11.21 -0.91 -7.90
CA ALA A 288 -10.99 -0.62 -6.49
C ALA A 288 -10.14 0.64 -6.23
N GLY A 289 -9.37 1.10 -7.22
CA GLY A 289 -8.42 2.22 -7.03
C GLY A 289 -7.27 1.87 -6.09
N VAL A 290 -6.56 2.90 -5.59
CA VAL A 290 -5.30 2.75 -4.82
C VAL A 290 -5.47 1.95 -3.53
N TYR A 291 -6.57 2.17 -2.80
CA TYR A 291 -6.75 1.62 -1.43
C TYR A 291 -7.80 0.50 -1.37
N GLY A 292 -8.18 -0.04 -2.50
CA GLY A 292 -9.29 -0.98 -2.56
C GLY A 292 -10.67 -0.27 -2.47
N SER A 293 -11.73 -1.04 -2.64
CA SER A 293 -13.11 -0.55 -2.49
C SER A 293 -13.73 -1.03 -1.19
N ASN A 294 -14.69 -0.25 -0.66
CA ASN A 294 -15.48 -0.71 0.50
C ASN A 294 -16.22 -2.02 0.21
N GLU A 295 -16.57 -2.26 -1.05
CA GLU A 295 -17.24 -3.47 -1.52
C GLU A 295 -16.29 -4.66 -1.44
N ASN A 296 -15.06 -4.56 -1.99
CA ASN A 296 -14.05 -5.59 -1.91
C ASN A 296 -13.68 -5.91 -0.45
N HIS A 297 -13.46 -4.86 0.36
CA HIS A 297 -13.15 -5.03 1.78
C HIS A 297 -14.27 -5.77 2.54
N ALA A 298 -15.53 -5.45 2.26
CA ALA A 298 -16.66 -6.11 2.87
C ALA A 298 -16.82 -7.54 2.37
N ALA A 299 -16.56 -7.80 1.07
CA ALA A 299 -16.60 -9.14 0.49
C ALA A 299 -15.52 -10.06 1.10
N VAL A 300 -14.27 -9.59 1.17
CA VAL A 300 -13.16 -10.32 1.80
C VAL A 300 -13.50 -10.70 3.24
N LYS A 301 -14.00 -9.76 4.05
CA LYS A 301 -14.36 -10.03 5.44
C LYS A 301 -15.48 -11.06 5.59
N GLN A 302 -16.42 -11.10 4.64
CA GLN A 302 -17.48 -12.13 4.67
C GLN A 302 -16.95 -13.50 4.29
N VAL A 303 -15.98 -13.59 3.39
CA VAL A 303 -15.27 -14.84 3.06
C VAL A 303 -14.49 -15.37 4.27
N GLN A 304 -13.85 -14.50 5.05
CA GLN A 304 -13.05 -14.85 6.25
C GLN A 304 -13.87 -15.31 7.48
N LYS A 305 -15.14 -15.73 7.33
CA LYS A 305 -16.03 -16.25 8.39
C LYS A 305 -16.80 -15.23 9.24
N TYR A 306 -16.79 -13.96 8.90
CA TYR A 306 -17.73 -13.05 9.54
C TYR A 306 -19.05 -13.07 8.79
N ASN A 307 -20.03 -13.86 9.26
CA ASN A 307 -21.38 -13.67 8.77
C ASN A 307 -21.80 -12.21 9.01
N LYS A 308 -22.77 -11.71 8.22
CA LYS A 308 -23.21 -10.29 8.29
C LYS A 308 -23.50 -9.82 9.73
N ILE A 309 -24.03 -10.72 10.56
CA ILE A 309 -24.40 -10.44 11.95
C ILE A 309 -23.18 -10.29 12.83
N SER A 310 -22.20 -11.22 12.77
CA SER A 310 -20.94 -11.13 13.52
C SER A 310 -20.16 -9.89 13.17
N TYR A 311 -20.09 -9.54 11.88
CA TYR A 311 -19.43 -8.29 11.46
C TYR A 311 -20.08 -7.06 12.06
N ILE A 312 -21.42 -6.97 12.06
CA ILE A 312 -22.17 -5.86 12.65
C ILE A 312 -21.94 -5.81 14.17
N LEU A 313 -21.99 -6.96 14.85
CA LEU A 313 -21.77 -7.06 16.29
C LEU A 313 -20.37 -6.58 16.69
N MET A 314 -19.32 -6.97 15.96
CA MET A 314 -17.96 -6.49 16.22
C MET A 314 -17.79 -4.98 15.96
N ARG A 315 -18.62 -4.39 15.07
CA ARG A 315 -18.63 -2.93 14.87
C ARG A 315 -19.38 -2.20 15.97
N ILE A 316 -20.38 -2.82 16.57
CA ILE A 316 -21.12 -2.28 17.70
C ILE A 316 -20.27 -2.40 18.97
N TRP A 317 -19.71 -3.57 19.24
CA TRP A 317 -18.87 -3.87 20.40
C TRP A 317 -17.46 -4.24 19.94
N MET A 318 -16.52 -3.32 20.14
CA MET A 318 -15.13 -3.51 19.72
C MET A 318 -14.41 -4.49 20.65
N PRO A 319 -13.58 -5.41 20.14
CA PRO A 319 -12.72 -6.24 20.99
C PRO A 319 -11.90 -5.38 21.96
N TYR A 320 -11.76 -5.86 23.19
CA TYR A 320 -11.03 -5.14 24.26
C TYR A 320 -9.62 -4.74 23.81
N ARG A 321 -8.92 -5.64 23.10
CA ARG A 321 -7.59 -5.42 22.56
C ARG A 321 -7.51 -4.16 21.70
N ASP A 322 -8.46 -3.96 20.78
CA ASP A 322 -8.48 -2.83 19.88
C ASP A 322 -8.96 -1.54 20.57
N LEU A 323 -9.89 -1.70 21.50
CA LEU A 323 -10.41 -0.57 22.27
C LEU A 323 -9.37 0.04 23.21
N LYS A 324 -8.50 -0.80 23.84
CA LYS A 324 -7.45 -0.31 24.72
C LYS A 324 -6.37 0.52 23.98
N LEU A 325 -6.13 0.27 22.68
CA LEU A 325 -5.24 1.10 21.88
C LEU A 325 -5.80 2.50 21.67
N MET A 326 -7.12 2.60 21.48
CA MET A 326 -7.79 3.90 21.39
C MET A 326 -7.88 4.63 22.73
N TYR A 327 -7.88 3.88 23.82
CA TYR A 327 -8.06 4.38 25.20
C TYR A 327 -7.10 3.65 26.13
N PRO A 328 -5.82 4.08 26.24
CA PRO A 328 -4.80 3.39 27.06
C PRO A 328 -5.17 3.21 28.52
N GLN A 329 -6.07 4.07 29.06
CA GLN A 329 -6.56 3.96 30.43
C GLN A 329 -7.25 2.62 30.71
N LEU A 330 -7.75 1.92 29.69
CA LEU A 330 -8.34 0.60 29.80
C LEU A 330 -7.33 -0.46 30.26
N GLU A 331 -6.04 -0.27 30.02
CA GLU A 331 -5.00 -1.17 30.48
C GLU A 331 -4.98 -1.24 32.01
N ARG A 332 -5.14 -0.08 32.67
CA ARG A 332 -5.20 0.02 34.15
C ARG A 332 -6.58 -0.32 34.71
N TYR A 333 -7.65 -0.07 33.97
CA TYR A 333 -9.03 -0.23 34.40
C TYR A 333 -9.89 -0.95 33.36
N PRO A 334 -9.70 -2.28 33.13
CA PRO A 334 -10.44 -3.04 32.09
C PRO A 334 -11.96 -3.00 32.25
N VAL A 335 -12.44 -2.90 33.46
CA VAL A 335 -13.88 -2.83 33.82
C VAL A 335 -14.59 -1.61 33.20
N LEU A 336 -13.85 -0.60 32.81
CA LEU A 336 -14.39 0.60 32.13
C LEU A 336 -14.65 0.41 30.63
N GLN A 337 -14.45 -0.78 30.07
CA GLN A 337 -14.72 -1.05 28.65
C GLN A 337 -16.11 -0.55 28.19
N PRO A 338 -17.22 -0.79 28.89
CA PRO A 338 -18.55 -0.28 28.47
C PRO A 338 -18.61 1.26 28.38
N VAL A 339 -17.92 1.95 29.28
CA VAL A 339 -17.90 3.42 29.32
C VAL A 339 -17.16 3.97 28.08
N TYR A 340 -16.03 3.35 27.71
CA TYR A 340 -15.26 3.77 26.54
C TYR A 340 -15.94 3.36 25.22
N GLU A 341 -16.70 2.26 25.22
CA GLU A 341 -17.58 1.92 24.10
C GLU A 341 -18.65 3.00 23.90
N PHE A 342 -19.31 3.41 24.97
CA PHE A 342 -20.30 4.49 24.91
C PHE A 342 -19.67 5.80 24.41
N ARG A 343 -18.47 6.16 24.93
CA ARG A 343 -17.73 7.34 24.45
C ARG A 343 -17.38 7.24 22.96
N ARG A 344 -17.04 6.04 22.48
CA ARG A 344 -16.80 5.76 21.04
C ARG A 344 -18.09 5.98 20.23
N TRP A 345 -19.24 5.53 20.74
CA TRP A 345 -20.52 5.75 20.06
C TRP A 345 -20.94 7.21 20.04
N CYS A 346 -20.64 7.98 21.07
CA CYS A 346 -20.89 9.43 21.06
C CYS A 346 -20.18 10.15 19.90
N LYS A 347 -19.07 9.61 19.38
CA LYS A 347 -18.43 10.16 18.17
C LYS A 347 -19.32 10.03 16.92
N LEU A 348 -20.28 9.10 16.90
CA LEU A 348 -21.25 8.95 15.81
C LEU A 348 -22.30 10.08 15.79
N LEU A 349 -22.40 10.89 16.85
CA LEU A 349 -23.23 12.10 16.85
C LEU A 349 -22.67 13.14 15.85
N ASN A 350 -21.42 13.02 15.43
CA ASN A 350 -20.87 13.82 14.34
C ASN A 350 -21.50 13.38 13.00
N PRO A 351 -22.21 14.25 12.27
CA PRO A 351 -22.95 13.89 11.05
C PRO A 351 -22.06 13.29 9.95
N SER A 352 -20.80 13.73 9.84
CA SER A 352 -19.85 13.20 8.84
C SER A 352 -19.45 11.77 9.17
N MET A 353 -19.20 11.47 10.44
CA MET A 353 -18.87 10.13 10.93
C MET A 353 -20.09 9.19 10.77
N PHE A 354 -21.27 9.66 11.11
CA PHE A 354 -22.50 8.90 10.95
C PHE A 354 -22.77 8.55 9.47
N LYS A 355 -22.69 9.53 8.56
CA LYS A 355 -22.83 9.29 7.11
C LYS A 355 -21.80 8.26 6.58
N ARG A 356 -20.54 8.33 7.03
CA ARG A 356 -19.51 7.40 6.62
C ARG A 356 -19.82 5.97 7.10
N LYS A 357 -20.25 5.82 8.36
CA LYS A 357 -20.58 4.51 8.95
C LYS A 357 -21.85 3.90 8.38
N THR A 358 -22.87 4.69 8.13
CA THR A 358 -24.10 4.21 7.47
C THR A 358 -23.85 3.80 6.01
N LYS A 359 -22.97 4.51 5.29
CA LYS A 359 -22.54 4.10 3.96
C LYS A 359 -21.81 2.76 3.98
N GLU A 360 -20.90 2.56 4.94
CA GLU A 360 -20.20 1.28 5.14
C GLU A 360 -21.19 0.13 5.39
N LEU A 361 -22.11 0.30 6.31
CA LEU A 361 -23.13 -0.71 6.63
C LEU A 361 -24.06 -1.03 5.44
N ARG A 362 -24.48 0.00 4.68
CA ARG A 362 -25.26 -0.22 3.45
C ARG A 362 -24.49 -0.99 2.40
N THR A 363 -23.19 -0.72 2.23
CA THR A 363 -22.34 -1.48 1.31
C THR A 363 -22.30 -2.95 1.72
N VAL A 364 -22.07 -3.25 3.01
CA VAL A 364 -22.03 -4.63 3.54
C VAL A 364 -23.36 -5.34 3.35
N SER A 365 -24.49 -4.68 3.63
CA SER A 365 -25.83 -5.28 3.48
C SER A 365 -26.25 -5.47 2.02
N GLY A 366 -25.74 -4.66 1.11
CA GLY A 366 -26.06 -4.69 -0.32
C GLY A 366 -25.21 -5.65 -1.16
N LEU A 367 -24.18 -6.29 -0.58
CA LEU A 367 -23.34 -7.26 -1.30
C LEU A 367 -24.15 -8.47 -1.74
N SER A 368 -24.00 -8.84 -3.02
CA SER A 368 -24.57 -10.08 -3.56
C SER A 368 -23.71 -11.28 -3.16
N ASP A 369 -24.35 -12.43 -2.96
CA ASP A 369 -23.66 -13.68 -2.67
C ASP A 369 -22.70 -14.06 -3.82
N ALA A 370 -23.03 -13.70 -5.05
CA ALA A 370 -22.15 -13.89 -6.22
C ALA A 370 -20.86 -13.09 -6.13
N THR A 371 -20.89 -11.86 -5.59
CA THR A 371 -19.67 -11.05 -5.38
C THR A 371 -18.79 -11.66 -4.29
N ILE A 372 -19.40 -12.15 -3.21
CA ILE A 372 -18.68 -12.80 -2.10
C ILE A 372 -18.02 -14.10 -2.60
N ASP A 373 -18.77 -14.94 -3.34
CA ASP A 373 -18.25 -16.20 -3.89
C ASP A 373 -17.09 -15.94 -4.87
N ARG A 374 -17.24 -14.97 -5.79
CA ARG A 374 -16.18 -14.59 -6.73
C ARG A 374 -14.91 -14.13 -6.00
N THR A 375 -15.07 -13.27 -4.99
CA THR A 375 -13.94 -12.80 -4.19
C THR A 375 -13.28 -13.96 -3.43
N GLY A 376 -14.06 -14.85 -2.85
CA GLY A 376 -13.55 -16.04 -2.15
C GLY A 376 -12.78 -16.99 -3.08
N LYS A 377 -13.32 -17.25 -4.28
CA LYS A 377 -12.62 -18.05 -5.30
C LYS A 377 -11.29 -17.42 -5.72
N LEU A 378 -11.28 -16.10 -5.94
CA LEU A 378 -10.05 -15.39 -6.28
C LEU A 378 -9.01 -15.49 -5.14
N MET A 379 -9.38 -15.21 -3.89
CA MET A 379 -8.43 -15.24 -2.77
C MET A 379 -7.86 -16.65 -2.53
N ARG A 380 -8.67 -17.70 -2.70
CA ARG A 380 -8.18 -19.09 -2.68
C ARG A 380 -7.25 -19.42 -3.85
N ALA A 381 -7.60 -18.99 -5.07
CA ALA A 381 -6.76 -19.18 -6.26
C ALA A 381 -5.41 -18.46 -6.15
N LEU A 382 -5.35 -17.37 -5.36
CA LEU A 382 -4.12 -16.65 -5.02
C LEU A 382 -3.33 -17.31 -3.86
N GLY A 383 -3.85 -18.37 -3.24
CA GLY A 383 -3.22 -19.00 -2.07
C GLY A 383 -3.27 -18.16 -0.78
N LEU A 384 -4.06 -17.08 -0.77
CA LEU A 384 -4.14 -16.18 0.40
C LEU A 384 -5.10 -16.70 1.47
N PHE A 385 -6.10 -17.51 1.07
CA PHE A 385 -7.03 -18.14 2.02
C PHE A 385 -6.91 -19.66 1.91
N SER A 386 -6.86 -20.34 3.06
CA SER A 386 -7.01 -21.80 3.13
C SER A 386 -8.44 -22.21 2.74
N GLU A 387 -8.59 -23.41 2.20
CA GLU A 387 -9.86 -24.03 1.88
C GLU A 387 -10.80 -24.19 3.11
#